data_372f92aa40dd7f89cc7c24d2b6e75b7d
#
_entry.id   372f92aa40dd7f89cc7c24d2b6e75b7d
#
_cell.length_a   1.000
_cell.length_b   1.000
_cell.length_c   1.000
_cell.angle_alpha   90.00
_cell.angle_beta   90.00
_cell.angle_gamma   90.00
#
_symmetry.space_group_name_H-M   'P 1'
#
loop_
_entity.id
_entity.type
_entity.pdbx_description
1 polymer ?
#
loop_
_entity_poly.entity_id
_entity_poly.type
_entity_poly.pdbx_seq_one_letter_code
_entity_poly.pdbx_strand_id
1 'polypeptide(L)'
;MSNSRWSILTILVFLAAALTFAQPSQESQAPTPDKHAGMHHEESADQHLAMLSEKLNLTDDQKAKLKPILQDQMRQMKAVHEDTSLSEEQKHAKMKSVHESLHDQINAVLTPEQQAKFKQMRQEQMQKHKGMEEGKEHE
;
A
#
# COMPACT_ATOMS: atom_id res chain seq x y z
N MET A 1 -0.42 4.30 -48.55
CA MET A 1 -1.38 5.08 -49.32
C MET A 1 -2.19 5.82 -48.26
N SER A 2 -1.98 6.99 -48.11
CA SER A 2 -2.28 8.32 -48.57
C SER A 2 -2.61 9.16 -47.35
N ASN A 3 -1.73 10.10 -46.90
CA ASN A 3 -1.76 11.54 -47.17
C ASN A 3 -3.00 12.23 -46.61
N SER A 4 -2.90 13.26 -45.74
CA SER A 4 -2.57 14.65 -46.04
C SER A 4 -2.56 15.43 -44.73
N ARG A 5 -1.57 16.20 -44.26
CA ARG A 5 -1.06 17.52 -44.71
C ARG A 5 -2.17 18.53 -44.93
N TRP A 6 -2.20 19.55 -44.10
CA TRP A 6 -2.35 20.97 -44.38
C TRP A 6 -2.50 21.70 -43.06
N SER A 7 -1.56 22.43 -42.58
CA SER A 7 -0.97 23.71 -43.05
C SER A 7 -1.91 24.92 -42.92
N ILE A 8 -1.29 25.90 -42.25
CA ILE A 8 -1.28 27.35 -42.48
C ILE A 8 -2.21 28.21 -41.61
N LEU A 9 -1.59 28.86 -40.63
CA LEU A 9 -1.35 30.31 -40.54
C LEU A 9 -2.58 31.21 -40.51
N THR A 10 -2.84 31.81 -39.39
CA THR A 10 -3.09 33.28 -39.41
C THR A 10 -2.64 33.91 -38.08
N ILE A 11 -1.65 34.75 -38.23
CA ILE A 11 -1.18 35.77 -37.29
C ILE A 11 -2.26 36.84 -37.23
N LEU A 12 -2.69 37.20 -36.04
CA LEU A 12 -3.28 38.52 -35.82
C LEU A 12 -2.79 39.09 -34.49
N VAL A 13 -1.90 40.05 -34.66
CA VAL A 13 -1.40 40.97 -33.65
C VAL A 13 -2.55 41.91 -33.26
N PHE A 14 -2.86 41.97 -31.97
CA PHE A 14 -3.50 43.13 -31.38
C PHE A 14 -2.75 43.54 -30.12
N LEU A 15 -2.09 44.66 -30.29
CA LEU A 15 -1.50 45.50 -29.28
C LEU A 15 -2.60 46.40 -28.69
N ALA A 16 -2.81 46.37 -27.37
CA ALA A 16 -3.12 47.58 -26.61
C ALA A 16 -3.38 47.37 -25.12
N ALA A 17 -2.61 48.09 -24.35
CA ALA A 17 -2.97 48.86 -23.17
C ALA A 17 -3.17 48.14 -21.82
N ALA A 18 -2.21 48.47 -20.98
CA ALA A 18 -2.15 48.34 -19.55
C ALA A 18 -3.44 48.82 -18.84
N LEU A 19 -3.90 48.02 -17.88
CA LEU A 19 -4.53 48.51 -16.67
C LEU A 19 -4.14 47.60 -15.52
N THR A 20 -3.28 48.14 -14.70
CA THR A 20 -2.85 47.63 -13.41
C THR A 20 -4.06 47.48 -12.50
N PHE A 21 -4.45 46.25 -12.23
CA PHE A 21 -5.32 45.97 -11.11
C PHE A 21 -4.60 44.93 -10.22
N ALA A 22 -4.07 45.43 -9.15
CA ALA A 22 -3.51 44.59 -8.09
C ALA A 22 -4.65 43.79 -7.47
N GLN A 23 -4.70 42.50 -7.74
CA GLN A 23 -5.47 41.56 -6.96
C GLN A 23 -4.52 40.83 -6.03
N PRO A 24 -4.85 40.74 -4.72
CA PRO A 24 -4.09 39.91 -3.81
C PRO A 24 -4.25 38.46 -4.24
N SER A 25 -3.13 37.82 -4.47
CA SER A 25 -3.02 36.39 -4.75
C SER A 25 -3.68 35.61 -3.63
N GLN A 26 -4.88 35.11 -3.86
CA GLN A 26 -5.34 33.94 -3.16
C GLN A 26 -4.57 32.78 -3.77
N GLU A 27 -3.52 32.44 -3.09
CA GLU A 27 -2.79 31.20 -3.21
C GLU A 27 -3.79 30.07 -2.95
N SER A 28 -4.38 29.59 -4.05
CA SER A 28 -5.14 28.35 -4.05
C SER A 28 -4.13 27.26 -3.74
N GLN A 29 -3.98 26.93 -2.46
CA GLN A 29 -3.31 25.72 -2.01
C GLN A 29 -4.07 24.55 -2.62
N ALA A 30 -3.58 24.07 -3.75
CA ALA A 30 -3.90 22.73 -4.21
C ALA A 30 -3.59 21.78 -3.05
N PRO A 31 -4.49 20.84 -2.72
CA PRO A 31 -4.20 19.85 -1.71
C PRO A 31 -2.94 19.12 -2.16
N THR A 32 -1.84 19.33 -1.43
CA THR A 32 -0.62 18.56 -1.58
C THR A 32 -1.00 17.11 -1.33
N PRO A 33 -0.75 16.18 -2.27
CA PRO A 33 -0.95 14.78 -1.97
C PRO A 33 -0.09 14.44 -0.75
N ASP A 34 -0.73 13.91 0.27
CA ASP A 34 -0.14 13.53 1.54
C ASP A 34 0.98 12.49 1.28
N LYS A 35 2.20 12.97 1.06
CA LYS A 35 3.38 12.12 0.89
C LYS A 35 3.71 11.33 2.17
N HIS A 36 3.15 11.73 3.31
CA HIS A 36 3.38 11.05 4.58
C HIS A 36 2.59 9.75 4.76
N ALA A 37 1.40 9.63 4.15
CA ALA A 37 0.62 8.40 4.24
C ALA A 37 1.26 7.21 3.49
N GLY A 38 2.04 7.48 2.43
CA GLY A 38 2.76 6.45 1.68
C GLY A 38 4.00 5.91 2.41
N MET A 39 4.74 6.76 3.14
CA MET A 39 5.99 6.38 3.80
C MET A 39 5.80 5.37 4.94
N HIS A 40 4.75 5.52 5.76
CA HIS A 40 4.52 4.60 6.88
C HIS A 40 4.12 3.19 6.43
N HIS A 41 3.50 3.04 5.27
CA HIS A 41 3.13 1.73 4.75
C HIS A 41 4.31 1.00 4.10
N GLU A 42 5.18 1.73 3.45
CA GLU A 42 6.39 1.18 2.84
C GLU A 42 7.37 0.73 3.92
N GLU A 43 7.58 1.53 4.95
CA GLU A 43 8.40 1.19 6.11
C GLU A 43 7.87 -0.05 6.85
N SER A 44 6.56 -0.19 7.03
CA SER A 44 5.93 -1.36 7.64
C SER A 44 6.09 -2.63 6.79
N ALA A 45 5.96 -2.53 5.47
CA ALA A 45 6.18 -3.66 4.56
C ALA A 45 7.66 -4.09 4.53
N ASP A 46 8.59 -3.13 4.55
CA ASP A 46 10.03 -3.42 4.59
C ASP A 46 10.46 -4.03 5.93
N GLN A 47 9.89 -3.60 7.04
CA GLN A 47 10.10 -4.23 8.36
C GLN A 47 9.59 -5.68 8.38
N HIS A 48 8.41 -5.92 7.81
CA HIS A 48 7.86 -7.27 7.70
C HIS A 48 8.75 -8.16 6.81
N LEU A 49 9.20 -7.64 5.68
CA LEU A 49 10.13 -8.34 4.80
C LEU A 49 11.46 -8.67 5.50
N ALA A 50 12.01 -7.72 6.26
CA ALA A 50 13.25 -7.93 7.03
C ALA A 50 13.08 -9.06 8.06
N MET A 51 11.99 -9.05 8.81
CA MET A 51 11.67 -10.11 9.78
C MET A 51 11.53 -11.49 9.11
N LEU A 52 10.80 -11.58 7.99
CA LEU A 52 10.67 -12.83 7.23
C LEU A 52 12.03 -13.28 6.67
N SER A 53 12.83 -12.33 6.18
CA SER A 53 14.15 -12.62 5.64
C SER A 53 15.08 -13.22 6.68
N GLU A 54 15.10 -12.65 7.87
CA GLU A 54 15.93 -13.15 9.00
C GLU A 54 15.48 -14.54 9.45
N LYS A 55 14.18 -14.73 9.66
CA LYS A 55 13.65 -15.98 10.22
C LYS A 55 13.65 -17.14 9.22
N LEU A 56 13.44 -16.86 7.94
CA LEU A 56 13.33 -17.86 6.89
C LEU A 56 14.59 -17.98 6.03
N ASN A 57 15.61 -17.15 6.25
CA ASN A 57 16.81 -17.06 5.41
C ASN A 57 16.46 -16.90 3.93
N LEU A 58 15.67 -15.86 3.60
CA LEU A 58 15.20 -15.61 2.24
C LEU A 58 16.37 -15.23 1.33
N THR A 59 16.36 -15.76 0.11
CA THR A 59 17.25 -15.31 -0.96
C THR A 59 16.85 -13.92 -1.47
N ASP A 60 17.75 -13.24 -2.17
CA ASP A 60 17.46 -11.92 -2.74
C ASP A 60 16.34 -11.98 -3.77
N ASP A 61 16.26 -13.06 -4.55
CA ASP A 61 15.15 -13.30 -5.49
C ASP A 61 13.80 -13.46 -4.76
N GLN A 62 13.79 -14.16 -3.63
CA GLN A 62 12.59 -14.30 -2.80
C GLN A 62 12.17 -12.97 -2.18
N LYS A 63 13.12 -12.18 -1.67
CA LYS A 63 12.86 -10.82 -1.15
C LYS A 63 12.26 -9.92 -2.22
N ALA A 64 12.82 -9.94 -3.44
CA ALA A 64 12.33 -9.15 -4.56
C ALA A 64 10.88 -9.52 -4.95
N LYS A 65 10.50 -10.79 -4.83
CA LYS A 65 9.13 -11.27 -5.09
C LYS A 65 8.18 -10.94 -3.94
N LEU A 66 8.64 -11.03 -2.70
CA LEU A 66 7.80 -10.80 -1.51
C LEU A 66 7.53 -9.32 -1.23
N LYS A 67 8.46 -8.43 -1.56
CA LYS A 67 8.29 -6.99 -1.33
C LYS A 67 6.98 -6.43 -1.92
N PRO A 68 6.67 -6.59 -3.21
CA PRO A 68 5.41 -6.09 -3.78
C PRO A 68 4.18 -6.76 -3.17
N ILE A 69 4.25 -8.03 -2.77
CA ILE A 69 3.15 -8.75 -2.11
C ILE A 69 2.81 -8.11 -0.76
N LEU A 70 3.84 -7.83 0.05
CA LEU A 70 3.67 -7.18 1.35
C LEU A 70 3.17 -5.74 1.23
N GLN A 71 3.67 -4.99 0.26
CA GLN A 71 3.18 -3.63 -0.03
C GLN A 71 1.71 -3.62 -0.45
N ASP A 72 1.32 -4.58 -1.30
CA ASP A 72 -0.07 -4.70 -1.74
C ASP A 72 -1.00 -5.07 -0.59
N GLN A 73 -0.60 -5.99 0.27
CA GLN A 73 -1.34 -6.32 1.48
C GLN A 73 -1.57 -5.09 2.35
N MET A 74 -0.53 -4.30 2.61
CA MET A 74 -0.66 -3.09 3.44
C MET A 74 -1.67 -2.11 2.84
N ARG A 75 -1.65 -1.93 1.51
CA ARG A 75 -2.64 -1.08 0.82
C ARG A 75 -4.06 -1.63 0.97
N GLN A 76 -4.26 -2.93 0.82
CA GLN A 76 -5.57 -3.57 0.96
C GLN A 76 -6.09 -3.45 2.40
N MET A 77 -5.25 -3.68 3.40
CA MET A 77 -5.61 -3.54 4.81
C MET A 77 -6.03 -2.10 5.14
N LYS A 78 -5.27 -1.12 4.65
CA LYS A 78 -5.61 0.29 4.80
C LYS A 78 -6.96 0.61 4.15
N ALA A 79 -7.17 0.18 2.91
CA ALA A 79 -8.42 0.41 2.20
C ALA A 79 -9.63 -0.19 2.94
N VAL A 80 -9.49 -1.39 3.52
CA VAL A 80 -10.56 -2.00 4.33
C VAL A 80 -10.79 -1.22 5.63
N HIS A 81 -9.73 -0.74 6.27
CA HIS A 81 -9.84 0.01 7.53
C HIS A 81 -10.53 1.37 7.32
N GLU A 82 -10.18 2.06 6.24
CA GLU A 82 -10.72 3.39 5.90
C GLU A 82 -12.10 3.35 5.24
N ASP A 83 -12.58 2.18 4.84
CA ASP A 83 -13.89 2.02 4.22
C ASP A 83 -15.01 2.21 5.25
N THR A 84 -15.60 3.39 5.26
CA THR A 84 -16.70 3.74 6.16
C THR A 84 -18.05 3.12 5.77
N SER A 85 -18.15 2.50 4.60
CA SER A 85 -19.36 1.82 4.13
C SER A 85 -19.51 0.41 4.70
N LEU A 86 -18.44 -0.15 5.27
CA LEU A 86 -18.41 -1.49 5.83
C LEU A 86 -18.74 -1.49 7.32
N SER A 87 -19.53 -2.47 7.74
CA SER A 87 -19.67 -2.79 9.16
C SER A 87 -18.38 -3.37 9.73
N GLU A 88 -18.18 -3.32 11.05
CA GLU A 88 -17.00 -3.90 11.71
C GLU A 88 -16.87 -5.42 11.42
N GLU A 89 -17.99 -6.14 11.34
CA GLU A 89 -18.00 -7.55 10.97
C GLU A 89 -17.51 -7.77 9.53
N GLN A 90 -17.95 -6.92 8.60
CA GLN A 90 -17.51 -6.97 7.21
C GLN A 90 -16.03 -6.60 7.06
N LYS A 91 -15.55 -5.60 7.81
CA LYS A 91 -14.12 -5.27 7.87
C LYS A 91 -13.30 -6.45 8.37
N HIS A 92 -13.73 -7.08 9.47
CA HIS A 92 -13.06 -8.24 10.02
C HIS A 92 -12.99 -9.41 9.01
N ALA A 93 -14.09 -9.71 8.33
CA ALA A 93 -14.11 -10.75 7.29
C ALA A 93 -13.18 -10.43 6.12
N LYS A 94 -13.17 -9.17 5.65
CA LYS A 94 -12.24 -8.74 4.58
C LYS A 94 -10.78 -8.77 5.01
N MET A 95 -10.46 -8.31 6.23
CA MET A 95 -9.12 -8.38 6.79
C MET A 95 -8.60 -9.82 6.86
N LYS A 96 -9.46 -10.74 7.32
CA LYS A 96 -9.14 -12.17 7.35
C LYS A 96 -8.81 -12.69 5.95
N SER A 97 -9.63 -12.37 4.96
CA SER A 97 -9.40 -12.77 3.56
C SER A 97 -8.09 -12.20 3.00
N VAL A 98 -7.76 -10.94 3.31
CA VAL A 98 -6.47 -10.33 2.91
C VAL A 98 -5.30 -11.07 3.54
N HIS A 99 -5.39 -11.45 4.81
CA HIS A 99 -4.35 -12.23 5.49
C HIS A 99 -4.20 -13.65 4.91
N GLU A 100 -5.30 -14.33 4.62
CA GLU A 100 -5.26 -15.66 4.01
C GLU A 100 -4.60 -15.61 2.62
N SER A 101 -5.01 -14.65 1.79
CA SER A 101 -4.40 -14.43 0.47
C SER A 101 -2.90 -14.13 0.56
N LEU A 102 -2.48 -13.31 1.52
CA LEU A 102 -1.05 -13.05 1.76
C LEU A 102 -0.28 -14.33 2.07
N HIS A 103 -0.82 -15.17 2.95
CA HIS A 103 -0.16 -16.41 3.32
C HIS A 103 0.03 -17.36 2.14
N ASP A 104 -0.97 -17.45 1.27
CA ASP A 104 -0.89 -18.27 0.06
C ASP A 104 0.16 -17.73 -0.91
N GLN A 105 0.21 -16.41 -1.10
CA GLN A 105 1.22 -15.76 -1.95
C GLN A 105 2.64 -15.91 -1.39
N ILE A 106 2.83 -15.77 -0.07
CA ILE A 106 4.13 -16.03 0.57
C ILE A 106 4.53 -17.49 0.38
N ASN A 107 3.63 -18.43 0.64
CA ASN A 107 3.91 -19.86 0.47
C ASN A 107 4.32 -20.22 -0.96
N ALA A 108 3.74 -19.58 -1.97
CA ALA A 108 4.09 -19.81 -3.36
C ALA A 108 5.54 -19.41 -3.73
N VAL A 109 6.14 -18.51 -2.94
CA VAL A 109 7.53 -18.05 -3.12
C VAL A 109 8.53 -18.88 -2.31
N LEU A 110 8.08 -19.48 -1.22
CA LEU A 110 8.92 -20.20 -0.27
C LEU A 110 9.21 -21.64 -0.71
N THR A 111 10.40 -22.15 -0.34
CA THR A 111 10.72 -23.57 -0.45
C THR A 111 9.91 -24.39 0.58
N PRO A 112 9.75 -25.70 0.41
CA PRO A 112 9.02 -26.55 1.36
C PRO A 112 9.53 -26.44 2.81
N GLU A 113 10.85 -26.32 3.00
CA GLU A 113 11.45 -26.14 4.33
C GLU A 113 11.10 -24.79 4.94
N GLN A 114 11.14 -23.72 4.13
CA GLN A 114 10.75 -22.38 4.55
C GLN A 114 9.25 -22.30 4.86
N GLN A 115 8.41 -22.99 4.10
CA GLN A 115 6.96 -23.08 4.37
C GLN A 115 6.67 -23.72 5.73
N ALA A 116 7.41 -24.79 6.08
CA ALA A 116 7.26 -25.43 7.39
C ALA A 116 7.63 -24.46 8.54
N LYS A 117 8.73 -23.72 8.41
CA LYS A 117 9.13 -22.68 9.39
C LYS A 117 8.11 -21.54 9.44
N PHE A 118 7.60 -21.08 8.31
CA PHE A 118 6.60 -20.03 8.25
C PHE A 118 5.30 -20.43 8.94
N LYS A 119 4.85 -21.68 8.73
CA LYS A 119 3.68 -22.24 9.43
C LYS A 119 3.90 -22.27 10.94
N GLN A 120 5.06 -22.68 11.41
CA GLN A 120 5.40 -22.67 12.83
C GLN A 120 5.36 -21.27 13.42
N MET A 121 5.99 -20.29 12.77
CA MET A 121 5.97 -18.88 13.19
C MET A 121 4.53 -18.34 13.34
N ARG A 122 3.66 -18.67 12.39
CA ARG A 122 2.25 -18.28 12.45
C ARG A 122 1.52 -18.90 13.65
N GLN A 123 1.76 -20.17 13.93
CA GLN A 123 1.17 -20.86 15.08
C GLN A 123 1.61 -20.22 16.40
N GLU A 124 2.90 -19.90 16.52
CA GLU A 124 3.43 -19.22 17.71
C GLU A 124 2.81 -17.83 17.91
N GLN A 125 2.62 -17.07 16.83
CA GLN A 125 1.95 -15.77 16.90
C GLN A 125 0.48 -15.89 17.34
N MET A 126 -0.26 -16.86 16.80
CA MET A 126 -1.65 -17.09 17.19
C MET A 126 -1.77 -17.50 18.67
N GLN A 127 -0.86 -18.31 19.16
CA GLN A 127 -0.84 -18.69 20.57
C GLN A 127 -0.55 -17.53 21.50
N LYS A 128 0.39 -16.64 21.11
CA LYS A 128 0.69 -15.42 21.87
C LYS A 128 -0.51 -14.47 21.96
N HIS A 129 -1.23 -14.27 20.84
CA HIS A 129 -2.43 -13.46 20.83
C HIS A 129 -3.53 -14.02 21.74
N LYS A 130 -3.75 -15.32 21.68
CA LYS A 130 -4.75 -15.98 22.53
C LYS A 130 -4.44 -15.85 24.02
N GLY A 131 -3.17 -15.99 24.40
CA GLY A 131 -2.75 -15.82 25.80
C GLY A 131 -2.84 -14.38 26.31
N MET A 132 -2.81 -13.37 25.42
CA MET A 132 -3.01 -11.96 25.79
C MET A 132 -4.50 -11.60 25.98
N GLU A 133 -5.41 -12.26 25.29
CA GLU A 133 -6.85 -12.07 25.48
C GLU A 133 -7.33 -12.71 26.78
N GLU A 134 -6.87 -13.91 27.10
CA GLU A 134 -7.22 -14.60 28.34
C GLU A 134 -6.70 -13.87 29.59
N GLY A 135 -5.60 -13.14 29.49
CA GLY A 135 -5.04 -12.35 30.59
C GLY A 135 -5.79 -11.06 30.93
N LYS A 136 -6.69 -10.57 30.06
CA LYS A 136 -7.48 -9.34 30.27
C LYS A 136 -8.84 -9.58 30.93
N GLU A 137 -9.29 -10.81 31.02
CA GLU A 137 -10.57 -11.16 31.66
C GLU A 137 -10.47 -11.39 33.17
N HIS A 138 -9.28 -11.25 33.78
CA HIS A 138 -9.03 -11.51 35.19
C HIS A 138 -8.57 -10.28 36.01
N GLU A 139 -8.77 -9.03 35.53
CA GLU A 139 -8.59 -7.81 36.33
C GLU A 139 -9.88 -7.07 36.63
#